data_5eb4caafe9ad7afd82a6d8aa5682e5c8
#
_entry.id   5eb4caafe9ad7afd82a6d8aa5682e5c8
#
_cell.length_a   1.000
_cell.length_b   1.000
_cell.length_c   1.000
_cell.angle_alpha   90.00
_cell.angle_beta   90.00
_cell.angle_gamma   90.00
#
_symmetry.space_group_name_H-M   'P 1'
#
loop_
_entity.id
_entity.type
_entity.pdbx_description
1 polymer ?
#
loop_
_entity_poly.entity_id
_entity_poly.type
_entity_poly.pdbx_seq_one_letter_code
_entity_poly.pdbx_strand_id
1 'polypeptide(L)'
;MYVDAYRISEIAHTLTKEHVETPTLYCMNRGIKTNARSEYPEIWGPMSIKYILDQTAYAGHTVNFRTAIKSYKTKKQVNLPRNQWVIFRNTQEAIIDEKTFETVQQMRKAKRARTKYNEPNMFSGLLYCADCGNHLTIQRVARNRKMDNFSCATYRKKKKGLCSCHRILVSDLETIV
;
A
#
# COMPACT_ATOMS: atom_id res chain seq x y z
N MET A 1 10.98 8.83 -1.08
CA MET A 1 9.81 8.87 -2.02
C MET A 1 8.52 8.31 -1.43
N TYR A 2 8.39 7.01 -1.12
CA TYR A 2 7.10 6.50 -0.63
C TYR A 2 6.73 7.03 0.75
N VAL A 3 7.70 7.16 1.66
CA VAL A 3 7.53 7.81 2.98
C VAL A 3 7.12 9.27 2.83
N ASP A 4 7.59 9.97 1.81
CA ASP A 4 7.25 11.35 1.46
C ASP A 4 5.90 11.48 0.73
N ALA A 5 5.04 10.45 0.86
CA ALA A 5 3.67 10.39 0.32
C ALA A 5 3.54 10.34 -1.22
N TYR A 6 4.60 10.06 -1.98
CA TYR A 6 4.50 9.83 -3.43
C TYR A 6 3.65 8.59 -3.71
N ARG A 7 2.82 8.66 -4.76
CA ARG A 7 2.05 7.51 -5.23
C ARG A 7 2.97 6.51 -5.94
N ILE A 8 2.61 5.23 -5.90
CA ILE A 8 3.37 4.17 -6.58
C ILE A 8 3.56 4.47 -8.07
N SER A 9 2.54 5.02 -8.75
CA SER A 9 2.61 5.42 -10.15
C SER A 9 3.54 6.61 -10.40
N GLU A 10 3.59 7.56 -9.47
CA GLU A 10 4.48 8.72 -9.54
C GLU A 10 5.94 8.28 -9.36
N ILE A 11 6.20 7.41 -8.38
CA ILE A 11 7.53 6.82 -8.18
C ILE A 11 7.99 6.09 -9.45
N ALA A 12 7.12 5.25 -10.05
CA ALA A 12 7.45 4.54 -11.28
C ALA A 12 7.79 5.52 -12.43
N HIS A 13 7.00 6.58 -12.58
CA HIS A 13 7.25 7.61 -13.60
C HIS A 13 8.56 8.36 -13.35
N THR A 14 8.85 8.74 -12.11
CA THR A 14 10.09 9.44 -11.74
C THR A 14 11.31 8.56 -12.05
N LEU A 15 11.30 7.28 -11.61
CA LEU A 15 12.41 6.36 -11.88
C LEU A 15 12.63 6.12 -13.39
N THR A 16 11.56 6.06 -14.18
CA THR A 16 11.66 5.95 -15.63
C THR A 16 12.27 7.22 -16.24
N LYS A 17 11.84 8.41 -15.78
CA LYS A 17 12.36 9.71 -16.25
C LYS A 17 13.82 9.89 -15.87
N GLU A 18 14.24 9.42 -14.72
CA GLU A 18 15.63 9.46 -14.24
C GLU A 18 16.51 8.35 -14.83
N HIS A 19 15.97 7.54 -15.75
CA HIS A 19 16.66 6.42 -16.41
C HIS A 19 17.28 5.42 -15.43
N VAL A 20 16.64 5.21 -14.26
CA VAL A 20 17.08 4.19 -13.30
C VAL A 20 16.81 2.82 -13.90
N GLU A 21 17.83 1.96 -13.95
CA GLU A 21 17.70 0.60 -14.49
C GLU A 21 16.60 -0.18 -13.78
N THR A 22 15.68 -0.77 -14.55
CA THR A 22 14.72 -1.74 -13.99
C THR A 22 15.43 -3.06 -13.68
N PRO A 23 14.89 -3.91 -12.79
CA PRO A 23 15.44 -5.25 -12.55
C PRO A 23 15.55 -6.10 -13.81
N THR A 24 14.63 -5.95 -14.76
CA THR A 24 14.66 -6.65 -16.03
C THR A 24 15.81 -6.17 -16.92
N LEU A 25 15.95 -4.86 -17.08
CA LEU A 25 17.02 -4.24 -17.86
C LEU A 25 18.40 -4.57 -17.25
N TYR A 26 18.50 -4.51 -15.93
CA TYR A 26 19.71 -4.90 -15.19
C TYR A 26 20.16 -6.33 -15.51
N CYS A 27 19.22 -7.30 -15.50
CA CYS A 27 19.52 -8.67 -15.83
C CYS A 27 19.92 -8.82 -17.31
N MET A 28 19.22 -8.15 -18.22
CA MET A 28 19.51 -8.20 -19.66
C MET A 28 20.91 -7.67 -19.98
N ASN A 29 21.28 -6.51 -19.40
CA ASN A 29 22.58 -5.87 -19.63
C ASN A 29 23.76 -6.73 -19.13
N ARG A 30 23.51 -7.62 -18.15
CA ARG A 30 24.52 -8.51 -17.55
C ARG A 30 24.43 -9.95 -18.03
N GLY A 31 23.60 -10.24 -19.04
CA GLY A 31 23.41 -11.59 -19.59
C GLY A 31 22.82 -12.59 -18.58
N ILE A 32 22.17 -12.11 -17.51
CA ILE A 32 21.52 -12.94 -16.50
C ILE A 32 20.19 -13.44 -17.08
N LYS A 33 20.04 -14.76 -17.17
CA LYS A 33 18.79 -15.37 -17.68
C LYS A 33 17.63 -15.01 -16.75
N THR A 34 16.60 -14.39 -17.30
CA THR A 34 15.35 -14.06 -16.60
C THR A 34 14.15 -14.56 -17.40
N ASN A 35 13.10 -15.00 -16.70
CA ASN A 35 11.82 -15.33 -17.32
C ASN A 35 10.95 -14.09 -17.56
N ALA A 36 11.40 -12.91 -17.13
CA ALA A 36 10.68 -11.66 -17.34
C ALA A 36 10.74 -11.30 -18.84
N ARG A 37 9.57 -11.28 -19.47
CA ARG A 37 9.39 -10.80 -20.83
C ARG A 37 8.71 -9.46 -20.75
N SER A 38 9.43 -8.38 -21.02
CA SER A 38 8.87 -7.04 -21.12
C SER A 38 9.17 -6.51 -22.53
N GLU A 39 8.17 -5.96 -23.17
CA GLU A 39 8.32 -5.25 -24.44
C GLU A 39 9.10 -3.94 -24.28
N TYR A 40 8.99 -3.35 -23.08
CA TYR A 40 9.66 -2.11 -22.71
C TYR A 40 10.41 -2.31 -21.38
N PRO A 41 11.59 -2.95 -21.40
CA PRO A 41 12.30 -3.30 -20.17
C PRO A 41 12.84 -2.10 -19.39
N GLU A 42 12.98 -0.94 -20.03
CA GLU A 42 13.43 0.32 -19.45
C GLU A 42 12.34 1.05 -18.62
N ILE A 43 11.06 0.68 -18.79
CA ILE A 43 9.94 1.37 -18.16
C ILE A 43 9.59 0.73 -16.82
N TRP A 44 9.62 1.54 -15.75
CA TRP A 44 9.16 1.12 -14.43
C TRP A 44 7.65 0.96 -14.37
N GLY A 45 7.18 -0.23 -14.06
CA GLY A 45 5.75 -0.47 -13.82
C GLY A 45 5.36 -0.26 -12.34
N PRO A 46 4.14 0.21 -12.06
CA PRO A 46 3.64 0.33 -10.67
C PRO A 46 3.67 -0.98 -9.90
N MET A 47 3.51 -2.12 -10.57
CA MET A 47 3.59 -3.44 -9.94
C MET A 47 5.00 -3.79 -9.47
N SER A 48 6.04 -3.37 -10.20
CA SER A 48 7.44 -3.56 -9.79
C SER A 48 7.73 -2.80 -8.49
N ILE A 49 7.29 -1.54 -8.42
CA ILE A 49 7.42 -0.72 -7.20
C ILE A 49 6.65 -1.37 -6.03
N LYS A 50 5.42 -1.81 -6.28
CA LYS A 50 4.63 -2.50 -5.26
C LYS A 50 5.35 -3.75 -4.75
N TYR A 51 5.94 -4.53 -5.65
CA TYR A 51 6.68 -5.74 -5.31
C TYR A 51 7.90 -5.43 -4.44
N ILE A 52 8.67 -4.40 -4.79
CA ILE A 52 9.81 -3.94 -3.99
C ILE A 52 9.37 -3.56 -2.57
N LEU A 53 8.30 -2.75 -2.45
CA LEU A 53 7.76 -2.32 -1.16
C LEU A 53 7.22 -3.49 -0.30
N ASP A 54 6.87 -4.63 -0.92
CA ASP A 54 6.37 -5.83 -0.21
C ASP A 54 7.51 -6.76 0.27
N GLN A 55 8.74 -6.56 -0.20
CA GLN A 55 9.86 -7.46 0.08
C GLN A 55 10.51 -7.20 1.43
N THR A 56 10.29 -8.10 2.36
CA THR A 56 10.92 -8.08 3.69
C THR A 56 12.43 -8.31 3.66
N ALA A 57 12.96 -8.85 2.55
CA ALA A 57 14.39 -9.06 2.36
C ALA A 57 15.19 -7.76 2.46
N TYR A 58 14.61 -6.61 2.07
CA TYR A 58 15.28 -5.31 2.22
C TYR A 58 15.45 -4.89 3.68
N ALA A 59 14.61 -5.39 4.60
CA ALA A 59 14.75 -5.22 6.03
C ALA A 59 15.56 -6.36 6.70
N GLY A 60 16.29 -7.17 5.91
CA GLY A 60 17.16 -8.23 6.42
C GLY A 60 16.44 -9.54 6.79
N HIS A 61 15.18 -9.73 6.39
CA HIS A 61 14.39 -10.89 6.80
C HIS A 61 14.09 -11.83 5.65
N THR A 62 14.12 -13.14 5.90
CA THR A 62 13.70 -14.17 4.95
C THR A 62 12.30 -14.67 5.32
N VAL A 63 11.40 -14.77 4.33
CA VAL A 63 10.03 -15.26 4.53
C VAL A 63 9.81 -16.51 3.69
N ASN A 64 9.50 -17.61 4.36
CA ASN A 64 9.14 -18.87 3.74
C ASN A 64 7.63 -19.16 3.88
N PHE A 65 7.16 -20.15 3.12
CA PHE A 65 5.75 -20.59 3.10
C PHE A 65 4.74 -19.50 2.73
N ARG A 66 5.12 -18.59 1.82
CA ARG A 66 4.19 -17.63 1.22
C ARG A 66 3.14 -18.33 0.35
N THR A 67 3.54 -19.46 -0.24
CA THR A 67 2.72 -20.22 -1.16
C THR A 67 2.86 -21.70 -0.87
N ALA A 68 1.81 -22.48 -1.19
CA ALA A 68 1.83 -23.93 -1.15
C ALA A 68 1.23 -24.51 -2.44
N ILE A 69 1.64 -25.72 -2.78
CA ILE A 69 1.02 -26.48 -3.87
C ILE A 69 -0.16 -27.26 -3.29
N LYS A 70 -1.38 -26.96 -3.76
CA LYS A 70 -2.59 -27.57 -3.24
C LYS A 70 -2.65 -29.09 -3.47
N SER A 71 -2.11 -29.55 -4.60
CA SER A 71 -2.08 -30.94 -4.96
C SER A 71 -0.94 -31.23 -5.91
N TYR A 72 -0.25 -32.35 -5.70
CA TYR A 72 0.78 -32.86 -6.59
C TYR A 72 0.27 -33.03 -8.04
N LYS A 73 -0.98 -33.50 -8.22
CA LYS A 73 -1.57 -33.73 -9.53
C LYS A 73 -1.85 -32.41 -10.29
N THR A 74 -2.41 -31.43 -9.61
CA THR A 74 -2.83 -30.17 -10.26
C THR A 74 -1.71 -29.14 -10.34
N LYS A 75 -0.64 -29.30 -9.55
CA LYS A 75 0.50 -28.34 -9.42
C LYS A 75 0.04 -26.88 -9.20
N LYS A 76 -1.23 -26.66 -8.82
CA LYS A 76 -1.79 -25.34 -8.61
C LYS A 76 -1.22 -24.72 -7.34
N GLN A 77 -0.49 -23.63 -7.53
CA GLN A 77 0.04 -22.84 -6.41
C GLN A 77 -1.06 -21.96 -5.81
N VAL A 78 -1.14 -21.91 -4.50
CA VAL A 78 -2.06 -21.05 -3.75
C VAL A 78 -1.27 -20.20 -2.76
N ASN A 79 -1.68 -18.95 -2.58
CA ASN A 79 -1.09 -18.07 -1.59
C ASN A 79 -1.60 -18.45 -0.19
N LEU A 80 -0.67 -18.64 0.74
CA LEU A 80 -1.00 -18.88 2.13
C LEU A 80 -1.27 -17.56 2.86
N PRO A 81 -2.16 -17.55 3.86
CA PRO A 81 -2.40 -16.39 4.70
C PRO A 81 -1.16 -16.07 5.55
N ARG A 82 -0.98 -14.80 5.90
CA ARG A 82 0.25 -14.31 6.57
C ARG A 82 0.54 -14.99 7.90
N ASN A 83 -0.46 -15.50 8.61
CA ASN A 83 -0.29 -16.24 9.87
C ASN A 83 0.38 -17.62 9.70
N GLN A 84 0.45 -18.13 8.47
CA GLN A 84 1.15 -19.37 8.13
C GLN A 84 2.55 -19.14 7.56
N TRP A 85 2.96 -17.89 7.39
CA TRP A 85 4.30 -17.56 6.92
C TRP A 85 5.31 -17.74 8.05
N VAL A 86 6.45 -18.30 7.72
CA VAL A 86 7.59 -18.41 8.65
C VAL A 86 8.58 -17.31 8.30
N ILE A 87 8.81 -16.42 9.25
CA ILE A 87 9.71 -15.26 9.10
C ILE A 87 10.96 -15.52 9.91
N PHE A 88 12.09 -15.62 9.23
CA PHE A 88 13.41 -15.65 9.83
C PHE A 88 13.98 -14.24 9.86
N ARG A 89 14.21 -13.70 11.04
CA ARG A 89 14.72 -12.34 11.22
C ARG A 89 16.22 -12.28 11.12
N ASN A 90 16.76 -11.16 10.61
CA ASN A 90 18.19 -10.86 10.55
C ASN A 90 19.02 -11.99 9.91
N THR A 91 18.51 -12.54 8.80
CA THR A 91 19.21 -13.58 8.04
C THR A 91 20.23 -13.02 7.06
N GLN A 92 20.16 -11.73 6.79
CA GLN A 92 21.06 -11.00 5.91
C GLN A 92 21.19 -9.54 6.36
N GLU A 93 22.19 -8.84 5.84
CA GLU A 93 22.36 -7.42 6.10
C GLU A 93 21.15 -6.63 5.55
N ALA A 94 20.60 -5.75 6.39
CA ALA A 94 19.45 -4.93 6.03
C ALA A 94 19.89 -3.74 5.17
N ILE A 95 19.18 -3.51 4.05
CA ILE A 95 19.39 -2.33 3.18
C ILE A 95 18.64 -1.12 3.75
N ILE A 96 17.48 -1.38 4.39
CA ILE A 96 16.67 -0.38 5.08
C ILE A 96 16.41 -0.83 6.51
N ASP A 97 16.29 0.13 7.43
CA ASP A 97 15.96 -0.17 8.82
C ASP A 97 14.52 -0.71 8.97
N GLU A 98 14.32 -1.57 9.97
CA GLU A 98 13.03 -2.23 10.23
C GLU A 98 11.92 -1.22 10.48
N LYS A 99 12.23 -0.12 11.19
CA LYS A 99 11.27 0.96 11.49
C LYS A 99 10.73 1.64 10.23
N THR A 100 11.60 1.95 9.27
CA THR A 100 11.20 2.51 7.97
C THR A 100 10.35 1.52 7.19
N PHE A 101 10.73 0.24 7.17
CA PHE A 101 9.95 -0.80 6.51
C PHE A 101 8.54 -0.93 7.11
N GLU A 102 8.43 -0.96 8.44
CA GLU A 102 7.15 -1.03 9.14
C GLU A 102 6.27 0.21 8.86
N THR A 103 6.87 1.40 8.88
CA THR A 103 6.17 2.64 8.53
C THR A 103 5.55 2.56 7.13
N VAL A 104 6.31 2.09 6.14
CA VAL A 104 5.82 1.87 4.77
C VAL A 104 4.66 0.86 4.76
N GLN A 105 4.77 -0.26 5.51
CA GLN A 105 3.68 -1.24 5.57
C GLN A 105 2.41 -0.66 6.21
N GLN A 106 2.53 0.16 7.24
CA GLN A 106 1.40 0.86 7.88
C GLN A 106 0.74 1.84 6.91
N MET A 107 1.51 2.68 6.22
CA MET A 107 1.00 3.59 5.18
C MET A 107 0.25 2.86 4.07
N ARG A 108 0.71 1.67 3.68
CA ARG A 108 0.06 0.84 2.65
C ARG A 108 -1.23 0.17 3.12
N LYS A 109 -1.34 -0.15 4.40
CA LYS A 109 -2.59 -0.67 5.00
C LYS A 109 -3.65 0.41 5.11
N ALA A 110 -3.26 1.67 5.30
CA ALA A 110 -4.17 2.79 5.34
C ALA A 110 -4.84 2.95 3.96
N LYS A 111 -6.11 2.53 3.84
CA LYS A 111 -6.87 2.61 2.60
C LYS A 111 -7.21 4.07 2.32
N ARG A 112 -6.44 4.72 1.45
CA ARG A 112 -6.80 6.04 0.92
C ARG A 112 -7.97 5.89 -0.03
N ALA A 113 -9.11 6.51 0.27
CA ALA A 113 -10.25 6.56 -0.62
C ALA A 113 -9.87 7.34 -1.90
N ARG A 114 -10.10 6.72 -3.08
CA ARG A 114 -9.99 7.43 -4.35
C ARG A 114 -11.12 8.47 -4.41
N THR A 115 -10.78 9.72 -4.59
CA THR A 115 -11.77 10.78 -4.80
C THR A 115 -12.05 10.95 -6.27
N LYS A 116 -13.29 11.28 -6.63
CA LYS A 116 -13.71 11.59 -8.01
C LYS A 116 -12.86 12.70 -8.64
N TYR A 117 -12.30 13.56 -7.82
CA TYR A 117 -11.49 14.72 -8.24
C TYR A 117 -9.98 14.50 -8.08
N ASN A 118 -9.55 13.27 -7.80
CA ASN A 118 -8.14 12.89 -7.64
C ASN A 118 -7.33 13.71 -6.59
N GLU A 119 -8.02 14.45 -5.72
CA GLU A 119 -7.42 15.19 -4.61
C GLU A 119 -7.60 14.39 -3.32
N PRO A 120 -6.55 13.71 -2.82
CA PRO A 120 -6.63 13.06 -1.51
C PRO A 120 -6.69 14.14 -0.43
N ASN A 121 -7.61 14.01 0.52
CA ASN A 121 -7.56 14.82 1.74
C ASN A 121 -6.43 14.27 2.64
N MET A 122 -5.69 15.18 3.31
CA MET A 122 -4.54 14.81 4.15
C MET A 122 -4.90 13.83 5.26
N PHE A 123 -6.12 13.90 5.79
CA PHE A 123 -6.61 13.03 6.86
C PHE A 123 -7.16 11.69 6.37
N SER A 124 -7.21 11.45 5.05
CA SER A 124 -7.78 10.21 4.49
C SER A 124 -6.97 8.98 4.89
N GLY A 125 -7.61 8.06 5.60
CA GLY A 125 -7.01 6.81 6.09
C GLY A 125 -6.31 6.92 7.45
N LEU A 126 -6.26 8.11 8.05
CA LEU A 126 -5.65 8.34 9.35
C LEU A 126 -6.67 8.39 10.50
N LEU A 127 -7.93 8.65 10.20
CA LEU A 127 -8.98 8.83 11.18
C LEU A 127 -9.73 7.54 11.48
N TYR A 128 -9.90 7.23 12.74
CA TYR A 128 -10.61 6.06 13.24
C TYR A 128 -11.75 6.45 14.18
N CYS A 129 -12.83 5.69 14.17
CA CYS A 129 -13.94 5.87 15.08
C CYS A 129 -13.57 5.36 16.47
N ALA A 130 -13.74 6.17 17.51
CA ALA A 130 -13.41 5.78 18.89
C ALA A 130 -14.27 4.62 19.40
N ASP A 131 -15.54 4.53 18.97
CA ASP A 131 -16.46 3.50 19.46
C ASP A 131 -16.25 2.14 18.77
N CYS A 132 -16.11 2.12 17.45
CA CYS A 132 -16.06 0.85 16.69
C CYS A 132 -14.68 0.53 16.10
N GLY A 133 -13.67 1.37 16.29
CA GLY A 133 -12.31 1.17 15.79
C GLY A 133 -12.17 1.19 14.25
N ASN A 134 -13.26 1.36 13.50
CA ASN A 134 -13.21 1.41 12.05
C ASN A 134 -12.82 2.82 11.55
N HIS A 135 -12.17 2.86 10.38
CA HIS A 135 -11.76 4.12 9.77
C HIS A 135 -12.96 5.00 9.39
N LEU A 136 -12.77 6.31 9.46
CA LEU A 136 -13.69 7.27 8.93
C LEU A 136 -13.47 7.46 7.43
N THR A 137 -14.57 7.68 6.70
CA THR A 137 -14.55 7.92 5.25
C THR A 137 -15.00 9.32 4.93
N ILE A 138 -14.28 9.98 4.01
CA ILE A 138 -14.62 11.34 3.58
C ILE A 138 -15.93 11.34 2.77
N GLN A 139 -16.77 12.31 3.09
CA GLN A 139 -17.98 12.68 2.37
C GLN A 139 -17.77 14.03 1.71
N ARG A 140 -17.75 14.04 0.40
CA ARG A 140 -17.64 15.27 -0.36
C ARG A 140 -19.00 15.82 -0.72
N VAL A 141 -19.22 17.10 -0.43
CA VAL A 141 -20.46 17.80 -0.79
C VAL A 141 -20.21 18.56 -2.10
N ALA A 142 -20.83 18.09 -3.19
CA ALA A 142 -20.55 18.58 -4.54
C ALA A 142 -20.75 20.09 -4.73
N ARG A 143 -21.70 20.69 -4.00
CA ARG A 143 -22.03 22.13 -4.09
C ARG A 143 -21.26 23.01 -3.11
N ASN A 144 -20.72 22.46 -2.03
CA ASN A 144 -20.03 23.24 -1.01
C ASN A 144 -18.94 22.40 -0.32
N ARG A 145 -17.70 22.60 -0.72
CA ARG A 145 -16.54 21.89 -0.14
C ARG A 145 -16.29 22.19 1.34
N LYS A 146 -16.75 23.34 1.84
CA LYS A 146 -16.66 23.67 3.28
C LYS A 146 -17.50 22.71 4.14
N MET A 147 -18.42 21.99 3.55
CA MET A 147 -19.27 20.99 4.20
C MET A 147 -18.71 19.56 4.05
N ASP A 148 -17.54 19.41 3.46
CA ASP A 148 -16.88 18.10 3.40
C ASP A 148 -16.65 17.59 4.82
N ASN A 149 -16.91 16.31 5.04
CA ASN A 149 -16.82 15.74 6.40
C ASN A 149 -16.34 14.30 6.36
N PHE A 150 -15.78 13.86 7.47
CA PHE A 150 -15.48 12.45 7.71
C PHE A 150 -16.61 11.82 8.53
N SER A 151 -17.02 10.64 8.16
CA SER A 151 -18.04 9.87 8.88
C SER A 151 -17.65 8.40 9.04
N CYS A 152 -18.13 7.77 10.11
CA CYS A 152 -17.83 6.39 10.43
C CYS A 152 -18.26 5.44 9.31
N ALA A 153 -17.33 4.60 8.82
CA ALA A 153 -17.58 3.65 7.74
C ALA A 153 -18.60 2.56 8.14
N THR A 154 -18.63 2.16 9.43
CA THR A 154 -19.58 1.17 9.94
C THR A 154 -21.01 1.69 9.89
N TYR A 155 -21.24 2.91 10.37
CA TYR A 155 -22.55 3.55 10.31
C TYR A 155 -23.04 3.73 8.88
N ARG A 156 -22.16 4.18 7.97
CA ARG A 156 -22.50 4.40 6.55
C ARG A 156 -22.87 3.13 5.80
N LYS A 157 -22.24 2.01 6.09
CA LYS A 157 -22.54 0.73 5.42
C LYS A 157 -23.87 0.11 5.85
N LYS A 158 -24.79 0.92 6.39
CA LYS A 158 -26.12 0.52 6.86
C LYS A 158 -26.14 -0.58 7.92
N LYS A 159 -25.07 -0.79 8.62
CA LYS A 159 -25.03 -1.60 9.83
C LYS A 159 -25.55 -0.78 11.01
N LYS A 160 -26.78 -0.26 10.89
CA LYS A 160 -27.50 0.43 11.97
C LYS A 160 -27.50 -0.50 13.19
N GLY A 161 -27.10 0.02 14.34
CA GLY A 161 -27.00 -0.74 15.58
C GLY A 161 -25.58 -1.17 15.97
N LEU A 162 -24.60 -1.13 15.06
CA LEU A 162 -23.19 -1.43 15.38
C LEU A 162 -22.33 -0.20 15.69
N CYS A 163 -22.79 0.99 15.32
CA CYS A 163 -22.14 2.26 15.64
C CYS A 163 -23.13 3.40 15.47
N SER A 164 -22.95 4.48 16.22
CA SER A 164 -23.70 5.73 16.09
C SER A 164 -23.15 6.61 14.98
N CYS A 165 -23.85 7.72 14.67
CA CYS A 165 -23.44 8.66 13.63
C CYS A 165 -22.29 9.55 14.12
N HIS A 166 -21.07 9.12 13.93
CA HIS A 166 -19.88 9.93 14.18
C HIS A 166 -19.49 10.67 12.90
N ARG A 167 -19.46 11.99 12.99
CA ARG A 167 -19.16 12.89 11.88
C ARG A 167 -18.36 14.08 12.36
N ILE A 168 -17.32 14.47 11.62
CA ILE A 168 -16.51 15.67 11.85
C ILE A 168 -16.28 16.40 10.53
N LEU A 169 -16.35 17.72 10.51
CA LEU A 169 -16.05 18.51 9.32
C LEU A 169 -14.54 18.52 9.06
N VAL A 170 -14.18 18.63 7.79
CA VAL A 170 -12.76 18.76 7.39
C VAL A 170 -12.17 20.05 7.94
N SER A 171 -12.92 21.16 7.89
CA SER A 171 -12.52 22.46 8.45
C SER A 171 -12.19 22.41 9.95
N ASP A 172 -12.96 21.64 10.71
CA ASP A 172 -12.74 21.51 12.16
C ASP A 172 -11.44 20.74 12.43
N LEU A 173 -11.16 19.68 11.64
CA LEU A 173 -9.91 18.94 11.73
C LEU A 173 -8.69 19.79 11.37
N GLU A 174 -8.79 20.63 10.33
CA GLU A 174 -7.74 21.55 9.93
C GLU A 174 -7.46 22.65 10.98
N THR A 175 -8.41 22.93 11.85
CA THR A 175 -8.24 23.90 12.94
C THR A 175 -7.60 23.26 14.17
N ILE A 176 -7.79 21.95 14.38
CA ILE A 176 -7.29 21.22 15.56
C ILE A 176 -5.83 20.78 15.37
N VAL A 177 -5.38 20.56 14.13
CA VAL A 177 -4.05 20.05 13.79
C VAL A 177 -3.15 21.19 13.31
#